data_4269479cdf5443da5b9524bdd144bf41
#
_entry.id   4269479cdf5443da5b9524bdd144bf41
#
_cell.length_a   1.000
_cell.length_b   1.000
_cell.length_c   1.000
_cell.angle_alpha   90.00
_cell.angle_beta   90.00
_cell.angle_gamma   90.00
#
_symmetry.space_group_name_H-M   'P 1'
#
loop_
_entity.id
_entity.type
_entity.pdbx_description
1 polymer ?
#
loop_
_entity_poly.entity_id
_entity_poly.type
_entity_poly.pdbx_seq_one_letter_code
_entity_poly.pdbx_strand_id
1 'polypeptide(L)'
;MKLAIKEYWENLKLEYEATYNASIFSDYDVLKKYAERFRTYLITLMCEYSNDVDVVCTLATVEQVLRHEENSIQLLEEFLRKYIDELSDTDKARVYTNLAFYYTDEGNIKEYDYLSAAVKLNSPYIETYRGLALYHFSVYREKGSAEDLKRSLHAFEKGRTVSDGYEMNFGYA
;
A
#
# COMPACT_ATOMS: atom_id res chain seq x y z
N MET A 1 -2.65 -16.26 6.39
CA MET A 1 -3.25 -15.81 5.14
C MET A 1 -2.22 -15.33 4.10
N LYS A 2 -1.25 -14.50 4.46
CA LYS A 2 -0.22 -13.93 3.55
C LYS A 2 0.44 -14.94 2.59
N LEU A 3 0.78 -16.15 3.06
CA LEU A 3 1.41 -17.19 2.21
C LEU A 3 0.46 -17.65 1.09
N ALA A 4 -0.79 -17.96 1.40
CA ALA A 4 -1.78 -18.42 0.42
C ALA A 4 -2.08 -17.35 -0.66
N ILE A 5 -2.15 -16.08 -0.25
CA ILE A 5 -2.32 -14.94 -1.17
C ILE A 5 -1.11 -14.85 -2.13
N LYS A 6 0.11 -14.96 -1.58
CA LYS A 6 1.34 -14.93 -2.36
C LYS A 6 1.41 -16.10 -3.34
N GLU A 7 1.15 -17.31 -2.88
CA GLU A 7 1.17 -18.53 -3.72
C GLU A 7 0.16 -18.43 -4.87
N TYR A 8 -1.03 -17.95 -4.62
CA TYR A 8 -2.02 -17.79 -5.68
C TYR A 8 -1.55 -16.79 -6.75
N TRP A 9 -0.99 -15.64 -6.34
CA TRP A 9 -0.46 -14.64 -7.27
C TRP A 9 0.74 -15.17 -8.07
N GLU A 10 1.67 -15.89 -7.42
CA GLU A 10 2.80 -16.51 -8.11
C GLU A 10 2.33 -17.54 -9.16
N ASN A 11 1.32 -18.35 -8.85
CA ASN A 11 0.74 -19.30 -9.80
C ASN A 11 0.12 -18.58 -11.02
N LEU A 12 -0.54 -17.45 -10.83
CA LEU A 12 -1.06 -16.62 -11.94
C LEU A 12 0.08 -16.09 -12.83
N LYS A 13 1.18 -15.64 -12.23
CA LYS A 13 2.35 -15.18 -12.99
C LYS A 13 2.97 -16.31 -13.80
N LEU A 14 3.18 -17.46 -13.19
CA LEU A 14 3.73 -18.64 -13.87
C LEU A 14 2.83 -19.11 -15.02
N GLU A 15 1.52 -19.13 -14.84
CA GLU A 15 0.56 -19.44 -15.92
C GLU A 15 0.72 -18.48 -17.11
N TYR A 16 0.86 -17.18 -16.81
CA TYR A 16 1.05 -16.18 -17.85
C TYR A 16 2.39 -16.36 -18.58
N GLU A 17 3.48 -16.47 -17.84
CA GLU A 17 4.82 -16.64 -18.40
C GLU A 17 4.92 -17.89 -19.29
N ALA A 18 4.31 -18.99 -18.85
CA ALA A 18 4.26 -20.22 -19.64
C ALA A 18 3.43 -20.08 -20.95
N THR A 19 2.41 -19.22 -20.93
CA THR A 19 1.51 -19.02 -22.07
C THR A 19 2.07 -18.06 -23.10
N TYR A 20 2.68 -16.97 -22.65
CA TYR A 20 3.08 -15.84 -23.50
C TYR A 20 4.59 -15.65 -23.62
N ASN A 21 5.39 -16.39 -22.87
CA ASN A 21 6.85 -16.24 -22.77
C ASN A 21 7.31 -14.80 -22.48
N ALA A 22 6.54 -14.11 -21.64
CA ALA A 22 6.72 -12.70 -21.27
C ALA A 22 6.32 -12.47 -19.83
N SER A 23 6.76 -11.36 -19.23
CA SER A 23 6.27 -10.95 -17.90
C SER A 23 4.83 -10.50 -17.93
N ILE A 24 4.04 -10.84 -16.93
CA ILE A 24 2.65 -10.38 -16.75
C ILE A 24 2.52 -8.85 -16.73
N PHE A 25 3.59 -8.14 -16.41
CA PHE A 25 3.64 -6.68 -16.37
C PHE A 25 3.96 -6.04 -17.71
N SER A 26 4.22 -6.82 -18.77
CA SER A 26 4.59 -6.29 -20.09
C SER A 26 3.42 -5.69 -20.86
N ASP A 27 2.18 -6.07 -20.52
CA ASP A 27 0.96 -5.62 -21.19
C ASP A 27 -0.13 -5.35 -20.13
N TYR A 28 -0.66 -4.13 -20.14
CA TYR A 28 -1.67 -3.72 -19.15
C TYR A 28 -3.00 -4.48 -19.31
N ASP A 29 -3.45 -4.75 -20.52
CA ASP A 29 -4.73 -5.45 -20.74
C ASP A 29 -4.65 -6.89 -20.24
N VAL A 30 -3.49 -7.50 -20.38
CA VAL A 30 -3.21 -8.82 -19.85
C VAL A 30 -3.10 -8.80 -18.34
N LEU A 31 -2.33 -7.86 -17.78
CA LEU A 31 -2.25 -7.65 -16.33
C LEU A 31 -3.65 -7.48 -15.71
N LYS A 32 -4.50 -6.66 -16.34
CA LYS A 32 -5.89 -6.44 -15.92
C LYS A 32 -6.67 -7.75 -15.84
N LYS A 33 -6.58 -8.61 -16.85
CA LYS A 33 -7.28 -9.91 -16.86
C LYS A 33 -6.86 -10.81 -15.68
N TYR A 34 -5.58 -10.84 -15.35
CA TYR A 34 -5.07 -11.64 -14.23
C TYR A 34 -5.38 -10.96 -12.88
N ALA A 35 -5.34 -9.63 -12.83
CA ALA A 35 -5.75 -8.87 -11.65
C ALA A 35 -7.24 -9.10 -11.33
N GLU A 36 -8.14 -9.20 -12.31
CA GLU A 36 -9.55 -9.55 -12.08
C GLU A 36 -9.72 -10.98 -11.53
N ARG A 37 -8.94 -11.94 -11.98
CA ARG A 37 -8.93 -13.29 -11.40
C ARG A 37 -8.44 -13.28 -9.95
N PHE A 38 -7.38 -12.52 -9.68
CA PHE A 38 -6.84 -12.37 -8.33
C PHE A 38 -7.83 -11.64 -7.41
N ARG A 39 -8.47 -10.58 -7.91
CA ARG A 39 -9.56 -9.89 -7.22
C ARG A 39 -10.67 -10.85 -6.79
N THR A 40 -11.14 -11.69 -7.70
CA THR A 40 -12.20 -12.67 -7.41
C THR A 40 -11.78 -13.63 -6.29
N TYR A 41 -10.55 -14.12 -6.31
CA TYR A 41 -10.01 -14.96 -5.24
C TYR A 41 -9.97 -14.22 -3.90
N LEU A 42 -9.48 -12.96 -3.87
CA LEU A 42 -9.40 -12.15 -2.65
C LEU A 42 -10.77 -11.82 -2.07
N ILE A 43 -11.79 -11.58 -2.91
CA ILE A 43 -13.18 -11.39 -2.47
C ILE A 43 -13.70 -12.67 -1.78
N THR A 44 -13.39 -13.84 -2.31
CA THR A 44 -13.76 -15.12 -1.67
C THR A 44 -13.08 -15.24 -0.30
N LEU A 45 -11.79 -14.94 -0.21
CA LEU A 45 -11.08 -14.95 1.08
C LEU A 45 -11.66 -13.94 2.07
N MET A 46 -12.06 -12.75 1.61
CA MET A 46 -12.64 -11.72 2.46
C MET A 46 -14.00 -12.12 3.06
N CYS A 47 -14.76 -12.98 2.37
CA CYS A 47 -16.00 -13.56 2.95
C CYS A 47 -15.71 -14.47 4.15
N GLU A 48 -14.57 -15.17 4.16
CA GLU A 48 -14.18 -16.09 5.22
C GLU A 48 -13.34 -15.43 6.32
N TYR A 49 -12.52 -14.44 5.93
CA TYR A 49 -11.49 -13.78 6.76
C TYR A 49 -11.66 -12.26 6.70
N SER A 50 -12.83 -11.77 7.08
CA SER A 50 -13.23 -10.37 6.91
C SER A 50 -12.39 -9.35 7.72
N ASN A 51 -11.67 -9.80 8.75
CA ASN A 51 -10.79 -8.97 9.59
C ASN A 51 -9.29 -9.18 9.31
N ASP A 52 -8.93 -9.92 8.25
CA ASP A 52 -7.53 -10.17 7.90
C ASP A 52 -6.95 -9.01 7.08
N VAL A 53 -5.92 -8.34 7.64
CA VAL A 53 -5.27 -7.17 7.04
C VAL A 53 -4.54 -7.52 5.74
N ASP A 54 -3.98 -8.74 5.61
CA ASP A 54 -3.32 -9.16 4.38
C ASP A 54 -4.33 -9.25 3.23
N VAL A 55 -5.52 -9.77 3.49
CA VAL A 55 -6.60 -9.88 2.49
C VAL A 55 -7.06 -8.50 2.04
N VAL A 56 -7.44 -7.64 3.00
CA VAL A 56 -8.03 -6.33 2.67
C VAL A 56 -7.01 -5.40 2.00
N CYS A 57 -5.77 -5.35 2.50
CA CYS A 57 -4.73 -4.50 1.90
C CYS A 57 -4.34 -4.99 0.50
N THR A 58 -4.28 -6.31 0.28
CA THR A 58 -3.99 -6.84 -1.06
C THR A 58 -5.14 -6.58 -2.02
N LEU A 59 -6.40 -6.75 -1.58
CA LEU A 59 -7.56 -6.43 -2.41
C LEU A 59 -7.59 -4.94 -2.78
N ALA A 60 -7.33 -4.04 -1.83
CA ALA A 60 -7.24 -2.61 -2.12
C ALA A 60 -6.15 -2.28 -3.16
N THR A 61 -4.99 -2.96 -3.08
CA THR A 61 -3.93 -2.80 -4.08
C THR A 61 -4.37 -3.29 -5.47
N VAL A 62 -5.09 -4.41 -5.53
CA VAL A 62 -5.63 -4.93 -6.80
C VAL A 62 -6.67 -3.99 -7.40
N GLU A 63 -7.53 -3.39 -6.57
CA GLU A 63 -8.49 -2.36 -7.04
C GLU A 63 -7.76 -1.16 -7.66
N GLN A 64 -6.61 -0.73 -7.09
CA GLN A 64 -5.78 0.33 -7.69
C GLN A 64 -5.21 -0.08 -9.06
N VAL A 65 -4.69 -1.31 -9.17
CA VAL A 65 -4.20 -1.85 -10.46
C VAL A 65 -5.31 -1.85 -11.52
N LEU A 66 -6.54 -2.12 -11.10
CA LEU A 66 -7.73 -2.10 -11.96
C LEU A 66 -8.29 -0.69 -12.21
N ARG A 67 -7.68 0.34 -11.64
CA ARG A 67 -8.12 1.75 -11.70
C ARG A 67 -9.49 1.99 -11.05
N HIS A 68 -9.80 1.22 -10.01
CA HIS A 68 -10.99 1.40 -9.18
C HIS A 68 -10.61 2.15 -7.88
N GLU A 69 -10.05 3.34 -8.01
CA GLU A 69 -9.42 4.10 -6.92
C GLU A 69 -10.37 4.37 -5.74
N GLU A 70 -11.61 4.74 -6.03
CA GLU A 70 -12.64 4.97 -5.01
C GLU A 70 -12.94 3.69 -4.20
N ASN A 71 -12.97 2.53 -4.86
CA ASN A 71 -13.23 1.26 -4.20
C ASN A 71 -12.14 0.89 -3.21
N SER A 72 -10.87 1.12 -3.56
CA SER A 72 -9.74 0.83 -2.67
C SER A 72 -9.75 1.68 -1.41
N ILE A 73 -10.06 2.97 -1.54
CA ILE A 73 -10.18 3.89 -0.39
C ILE A 73 -11.37 3.47 0.49
N GLN A 74 -12.54 3.30 -0.11
CA GLN A 74 -13.75 2.90 0.62
C GLN A 74 -13.55 1.58 1.37
N LEU A 75 -12.95 0.58 0.73
CA LEU A 75 -12.66 -0.71 1.32
C LEU A 75 -11.82 -0.59 2.60
N LEU A 76 -10.74 0.18 2.56
CA LEU A 76 -9.85 0.35 3.71
C LEU A 76 -10.47 1.22 4.81
N GLU A 77 -11.21 2.28 4.47
CA GLU A 77 -11.91 3.11 5.46
C GLU A 77 -13.02 2.33 6.17
N GLU A 78 -13.79 1.51 5.45
CA GLU A 78 -14.80 0.63 6.03
C GLU A 78 -14.18 -0.44 6.93
N PHE A 79 -13.06 -1.02 6.50
CA PHE A 79 -12.32 -1.99 7.28
C PHE A 79 -11.83 -1.38 8.60
N LEU A 80 -11.20 -0.21 8.58
CA LEU A 80 -10.80 0.49 9.79
C LEU A 80 -12.00 0.78 10.70
N ARG A 81 -13.07 1.36 10.16
CA ARG A 81 -14.27 1.67 10.94
C ARG A 81 -14.83 0.45 11.67
N LYS A 82 -14.74 -0.72 11.05
CA LYS A 82 -15.31 -1.96 11.60
C LYS A 82 -14.39 -2.67 12.59
N TYR A 83 -13.09 -2.66 12.36
CA TYR A 83 -12.15 -3.53 13.06
C TYR A 83 -11.04 -2.79 13.81
N ILE A 84 -11.02 -1.46 13.84
CA ILE A 84 -9.90 -0.68 14.39
C ILE A 84 -9.51 -1.08 15.82
N ASP A 85 -10.48 -1.44 16.65
CA ASP A 85 -10.25 -1.81 18.06
C ASP A 85 -9.66 -3.22 18.20
N GLU A 86 -9.79 -4.05 17.17
CA GLU A 86 -9.27 -5.43 17.14
C GLU A 86 -7.87 -5.53 16.52
N LEU A 87 -7.45 -4.50 15.75
CA LEU A 87 -6.20 -4.51 15.03
C LEU A 87 -5.00 -4.22 15.95
N SER A 88 -3.87 -4.90 15.68
CA SER A 88 -2.58 -4.52 16.25
C SER A 88 -2.12 -3.15 15.73
N ASP A 89 -1.22 -2.49 16.46
CA ASP A 89 -0.65 -1.21 16.01
C ASP A 89 0.10 -1.34 14.67
N THR A 90 0.75 -2.49 14.44
CA THR A 90 1.39 -2.81 13.16
C THR A 90 0.38 -2.89 12.02
N ASP A 91 -0.76 -3.57 12.25
CA ASP A 91 -1.82 -3.71 11.24
C ASP A 91 -2.49 -2.36 10.94
N LYS A 92 -2.80 -1.58 11.98
CA LYS A 92 -3.29 -0.20 11.82
C LYS A 92 -2.33 0.64 10.99
N ALA A 93 -1.03 0.59 11.33
CA ALA A 93 -0.01 1.34 10.60
C ALA A 93 0.05 0.94 9.12
N ARG A 94 -0.13 -0.35 8.80
CA ARG A 94 -0.18 -0.83 7.42
C ARG A 94 -1.38 -0.27 6.66
N VAL A 95 -2.58 -0.33 7.25
CA VAL A 95 -3.79 0.20 6.61
C VAL A 95 -3.68 1.71 6.40
N TYR A 96 -3.20 2.44 7.42
CA TYR A 96 -2.96 3.89 7.29
C TYR A 96 -1.95 4.22 6.19
N THR A 97 -0.85 3.47 6.09
CA THR A 97 0.14 3.67 5.03
C THR A 97 -0.48 3.47 3.65
N ASN A 98 -1.26 2.41 3.45
CA ASN A 98 -1.94 2.17 2.17
C ASN A 98 -2.96 3.27 1.84
N LEU A 99 -3.77 3.69 2.81
CA LEU A 99 -4.70 4.80 2.61
C LEU A 99 -3.98 6.09 2.21
N ALA A 100 -2.86 6.41 2.86
CA ALA A 100 -2.07 7.57 2.50
C ALA A 100 -1.65 7.54 1.03
N PHE A 101 -1.18 6.39 0.54
CA PHE A 101 -0.79 6.23 -0.86
C PHE A 101 -1.95 6.34 -1.86
N TYR A 102 -3.19 6.12 -1.43
CA TYR A 102 -4.37 6.27 -2.29
C TYR A 102 -4.95 7.70 -2.28
N TYR A 103 -4.50 8.54 -1.34
CA TYR A 103 -4.84 9.97 -1.28
C TYR A 103 -3.70 10.86 -1.80
N THR A 104 -2.98 10.43 -2.83
CA THR A 104 -1.77 11.10 -3.35
C THR A 104 -2.00 12.38 -4.17
N ASP A 105 -3.18 12.97 -4.18
CA ASP A 105 -3.38 14.27 -4.79
C ASP A 105 -2.51 15.32 -4.08
N GLU A 106 -1.77 16.12 -4.84
CA GLU A 106 -0.78 17.07 -4.31
C GLU A 106 -1.38 17.92 -3.17
N GLY A 107 -0.78 17.80 -1.98
CA GLY A 107 -1.19 18.56 -0.79
C GLY A 107 -2.45 18.03 -0.10
N ASN A 108 -2.89 16.80 -0.39
CA ASN A 108 -4.04 16.23 0.28
C ASN A 108 -3.77 16.05 1.78
N ILE A 109 -4.55 16.75 2.61
CA ILE A 109 -4.39 16.68 4.07
C ILE A 109 -4.60 15.27 4.62
N LYS A 110 -5.42 14.44 3.99
CA LYS A 110 -5.66 13.06 4.40
C LYS A 110 -4.42 12.18 4.23
N GLU A 111 -3.60 12.41 3.18
CA GLU A 111 -2.31 11.74 3.03
C GLU A 111 -1.44 11.96 4.27
N TYR A 112 -1.27 13.23 4.66
CA TYR A 112 -0.50 13.60 5.85
C TYR A 112 -1.07 13.02 7.14
N ASP A 113 -2.39 13.07 7.31
CA ASP A 113 -3.06 12.58 8.52
C ASP A 113 -2.86 11.08 8.71
N TYR A 114 -3.00 10.28 7.64
CA TYR A 114 -2.77 8.84 7.68
C TYR A 114 -1.29 8.48 7.90
N LEU A 115 -0.36 9.14 7.21
CA LEU A 115 1.07 8.93 7.44
C LEU A 115 1.47 9.29 8.87
N SER A 116 0.97 10.41 9.39
CA SER A 116 1.23 10.83 10.76
C SER A 116 0.64 9.85 11.79
N ALA A 117 -0.55 9.30 11.52
CA ALA A 117 -1.15 8.27 12.36
C ALA A 117 -0.29 6.99 12.38
N ALA A 118 0.19 6.53 11.22
CA ALA A 118 1.07 5.37 11.13
C ALA A 118 2.41 5.59 11.86
N VAL A 119 3.02 6.77 11.74
CA VAL A 119 4.25 7.12 12.46
C VAL A 119 4.06 7.12 13.97
N LYS A 120 2.91 7.61 14.48
CA LYS A 120 2.59 7.58 15.93
C LYS A 120 2.50 6.16 16.48
N LEU A 121 2.16 5.18 15.66
CA LEU A 121 2.13 3.76 16.00
C LEU A 121 3.50 3.08 15.83
N ASN A 122 4.58 3.84 15.59
CA ASN A 122 5.91 3.32 15.29
C ASN A 122 5.91 2.33 14.12
N SER A 123 5.29 2.72 13.01
CA SER A 123 5.20 1.90 11.81
C SER A 123 6.51 1.18 11.50
N PRO A 124 6.49 -0.15 11.30
CA PRO A 124 7.67 -0.90 10.85
C PRO A 124 7.89 -0.81 9.33
N TYR A 125 7.06 -0.06 8.61
CA TYR A 125 7.10 0.03 7.15
C TYR A 125 7.89 1.25 6.70
N ILE A 126 8.93 1.03 5.89
CA ILE A 126 9.74 2.11 5.31
C ILE A 126 8.88 3.05 4.44
N GLU A 127 7.86 2.50 3.79
CA GLU A 127 6.93 3.23 2.93
C GLU A 127 6.24 4.38 3.68
N THR A 128 5.88 4.17 4.95
CA THR A 128 5.30 5.22 5.81
C THR A 128 6.20 6.46 5.86
N TYR A 129 7.47 6.24 6.13
CA TYR A 129 8.46 7.32 6.29
C TYR A 129 8.85 7.94 4.95
N ARG A 130 8.92 7.13 3.89
CA ARG A 130 9.12 7.60 2.52
C ARG A 130 7.97 8.49 2.07
N GLY A 131 6.73 8.08 2.30
CA GLY A 131 5.54 8.88 1.99
C GLY A 131 5.57 10.21 2.73
N LEU A 132 5.81 10.19 4.05
CA LEU A 132 5.89 11.41 4.86
C LEU A 132 7.03 12.35 4.39
N ALA A 133 8.17 11.79 4.01
CA ALA A 133 9.28 12.57 3.48
C ALA A 133 8.92 13.24 2.15
N LEU A 134 8.29 12.49 1.24
CA LEU A 134 7.83 13.01 -0.06
C LEU A 134 6.74 14.09 0.12
N TYR A 135 5.79 13.89 1.03
CA TYR A 135 4.79 14.89 1.37
C TYR A 135 5.43 16.22 1.80
N HIS A 136 6.32 16.19 2.80
CA HIS A 136 7.01 17.41 3.27
C HIS A 136 7.90 18.01 2.18
N PHE A 137 8.50 17.20 1.32
CA PHE A 137 9.28 17.70 0.20
C PHE A 137 8.42 18.41 -0.84
N SER A 138 7.21 17.92 -1.13
CA SER A 138 6.27 18.60 -2.03
C SER A 138 5.82 19.94 -1.46
N VAL A 139 5.48 19.98 -0.16
CA VAL A 139 5.14 21.23 0.55
C VAL A 139 6.31 22.22 0.52
N TYR A 140 7.55 21.77 0.71
CA TYR A 140 8.74 22.61 0.57
C TYR A 140 8.86 23.18 -0.84
N ARG A 141 8.67 22.36 -1.87
CA ARG A 141 8.75 22.82 -3.27
C ARG A 141 7.69 23.88 -3.59
N GLU A 142 6.51 23.75 -3.02
CA GLU A 142 5.40 24.69 -3.24
C GLU A 142 5.59 26.01 -2.46
N LYS A 143 5.98 25.92 -1.18
CA LYS A 143 5.97 27.04 -0.23
C LYS A 143 7.34 27.61 0.12
N GLY A 144 8.43 26.93 -0.24
CA GLY A 144 9.81 27.33 0.10
C GLY A 144 10.15 27.20 1.59
N SER A 145 9.37 26.46 2.37
CA SER A 145 9.53 26.32 3.81
C SER A 145 10.76 25.49 4.18
N ALA A 146 11.81 26.10 4.73
CA ALA A 146 13.00 25.39 5.20
C ALA A 146 12.67 24.37 6.31
N GLU A 147 11.59 24.58 7.08
CA GLU A 147 11.12 23.67 8.10
C GLU A 147 10.58 22.38 7.47
N ASP A 148 9.84 22.46 6.36
CA ASP A 148 9.34 21.29 5.67
C ASP A 148 10.48 20.48 5.02
N LEU A 149 11.52 21.14 4.53
CA LEU A 149 12.73 20.44 4.08
C LEU A 149 13.40 19.66 5.23
N LYS A 150 13.50 20.24 6.43
CA LYS A 150 14.03 19.53 7.60
C LYS A 150 13.16 18.34 8.00
N ARG A 151 11.84 18.50 7.98
CA ARG A 151 10.90 17.40 8.27
C ARG A 151 11.02 16.28 7.26
N SER A 152 11.16 16.61 5.97
CA SER A 152 11.41 15.62 4.92
C SER A 152 12.68 14.82 5.19
N LEU A 153 13.82 15.50 5.44
CA LEU A 153 15.09 14.84 5.75
C LEU A 153 15.00 13.96 7.00
N HIS A 154 14.36 14.46 8.07
CA HIS A 154 14.15 13.68 9.29
C HIS A 154 13.32 12.40 9.05
N ALA A 155 12.26 12.49 8.24
CA ALA A 155 11.47 11.32 7.88
C ALA A 155 12.29 10.29 7.08
N PHE A 156 13.11 10.72 6.11
CA PHE A 156 14.04 9.84 5.39
C PHE A 156 15.04 9.14 6.33
N GLU A 157 15.65 9.88 7.25
CA GLU A 157 16.58 9.31 8.24
C GLU A 157 15.89 8.27 9.11
N LYS A 158 14.68 8.56 9.58
CA LYS A 158 13.88 7.62 10.35
C LYS A 158 13.55 6.35 9.54
N GLY A 159 13.14 6.50 8.29
CA GLY A 159 12.88 5.38 7.39
C GLY A 159 14.11 4.47 7.20
N ARG A 160 15.32 5.03 7.10
CA ARG A 160 16.57 4.27 7.03
C ARG A 160 16.79 3.39 8.27
N THR A 161 16.45 3.88 9.47
CA THR A 161 16.60 3.08 10.70
C THR A 161 15.59 1.93 10.80
N VAL A 162 14.46 2.03 10.13
CA VAL A 162 13.43 0.98 10.07
C VAL A 162 13.81 -0.11 9.05
N SER A 163 14.58 0.24 8.02
CA SER A 163 14.90 -0.64 6.89
C SER A 163 16.04 -1.64 7.12
N ASP A 164 16.74 -1.60 8.26
CA ASP A 164 17.89 -2.49 8.55
C ASP A 164 17.54 -4.01 8.58
N GLY A 165 16.34 -4.39 8.22
CA GLY A 165 15.88 -5.77 8.07
C GLY A 165 15.09 -6.05 6.79
N TYR A 166 14.87 -5.05 5.93
CA TYR A 166 14.13 -5.21 4.68
C TYR A 166 15.05 -4.97 3.49
N GLU A 167 15.39 -6.04 2.77
CA GLU A 167 15.90 -5.92 1.41
C GLU A 167 14.88 -5.07 0.62
N MET A 168 15.34 -3.92 0.13
CA MET A 168 14.53 -3.08 -0.75
C MET A 168 14.30 -3.85 -2.07
N ASN A 169 13.24 -4.66 -2.09
CA ASN A 169 12.70 -5.12 -3.35
C ASN A 169 12.05 -3.92 -4.04
N PHE A 170 12.86 -3.16 -4.77
CA PHE A 170 12.39 -2.24 -5.81
C PHE A 170 11.78 -3.06 -6.95
N GLY A 171 10.63 -3.64 -6.70
CA GLY A 171 9.83 -4.35 -7.69
C GLY A 171 8.73 -3.48 -8.26
N TYR A 172 9.03 -2.19 -8.51
CA TYR A 172 8.20 -1.29 -9.30
C TYR A 172 9.12 -0.45 -10.18
N ALA A 173 9.52 -1.03 -11.27
CA ALA A 173 9.96 -0.32 -12.47
C ALA A 173 8.89 -0.51 -13.53
#